data_a66773d96a9cb0485dccb36536614d3a
#
_entry.id   a66773d96a9cb0485dccb36536614d3a
#
_cell.length_a   1.000
_cell.length_b   1.000
_cell.length_c   1.000
_cell.angle_alpha   90.00
_cell.angle_beta   90.00
_cell.angle_gamma   90.00
#
_symmetry.space_group_name_H-M   'P 1'
#
loop_
_entity.id
_entity.type
_entity.pdbx_description
1 polymer ?
#
loop_
_entity_poly.entity_id
_entity_poly.type
_entity_poly.pdbx_seq_one_letter_code
_entity_poly.pdbx_strand_id
1 'polypeptide(L)'
;PTTQYLWKLHPVLSWVNDKASLLFKRDEAPVLGVPGALKAGESIYVVTGSMPNLKSTPLVDEWFGLLYQDGKFVKVLSMNEVVQKTGLSNPKIPNTNCIGEDEISAASSLLRDVVSQAKMHLDEHYKRYQTEMSPLLDEEVDKLIELQEKHKEYYQLTLFEHERKLKEQERRVDELFDQFTNWVKETLTIQNNPYIRVVSVLMGASQ
;
A
#
# COMPACT_ATOMS: atom_id res chain seq x y z
N PRO A 1 -2.81 18.19 -31.27
CA PRO A 1 -2.06 17.27 -30.44
C PRO A 1 -3.06 16.41 -29.65
N THR A 2 -3.08 15.10 -29.96
CA THR A 2 -3.92 14.13 -29.26
C THR A 2 -3.29 13.86 -27.89
N THR A 3 -3.88 14.42 -26.85
CA THR A 3 -3.49 14.16 -25.48
C THR A 3 -4.00 12.77 -25.11
N GLN A 4 -3.12 11.81 -24.81
CA GLN A 4 -3.51 10.50 -24.29
C GLN A 4 -3.61 10.56 -22.77
N TYR A 5 -4.71 10.04 -22.23
CA TYR A 5 -4.89 9.91 -20.80
C TYR A 5 -4.12 8.70 -20.27
N LEU A 6 -3.18 8.93 -19.35
CA LEU A 6 -2.42 7.88 -18.68
C LEU A 6 -3.18 7.41 -17.43
N TRP A 7 -3.78 6.25 -17.48
CA TRP A 7 -4.44 5.62 -16.34
C TRP A 7 -3.47 4.72 -15.56
N LYS A 8 -3.81 4.40 -14.29
CA LYS A 8 -2.88 3.73 -13.35
C LYS A 8 -2.20 2.46 -13.87
N LEU A 9 -2.88 1.69 -14.72
CA LEU A 9 -2.35 0.46 -15.31
C LEU A 9 -1.79 0.65 -16.73
N HIS A 10 -1.54 1.91 -17.14
CA HIS A 10 -0.99 2.17 -18.47
C HIS A 10 0.46 1.64 -18.58
N PRO A 11 0.80 0.87 -19.63
CA PRO A 11 2.14 0.28 -19.78
C PRO A 11 3.29 1.27 -19.69
N VAL A 12 3.07 2.51 -20.12
CA VAL A 12 4.08 3.60 -20.04
C VAL A 12 4.39 3.94 -18.58
N LEU A 13 3.37 3.96 -17.68
CA LEU A 13 3.62 4.21 -16.26
C LEU A 13 4.40 3.08 -15.61
N SER A 14 4.06 1.83 -15.93
CA SER A 14 4.83 0.67 -15.48
C SER A 14 6.30 0.77 -15.95
N TRP A 15 6.52 1.06 -17.25
CA TRP A 15 7.86 1.24 -17.78
C TRP A 15 8.64 2.38 -17.12
N VAL A 16 7.99 3.53 -16.85
CA VAL A 16 8.62 4.65 -16.13
C VAL A 16 9.01 4.26 -14.73
N ASN A 17 8.11 3.57 -14.00
CA ASN A 17 8.39 3.08 -12.65
C ASN A 17 9.54 2.07 -12.62
N ASP A 18 9.59 1.16 -13.59
CA ASP A 18 10.68 0.18 -13.71
C ASP A 18 12.02 0.89 -13.98
N LYS A 19 12.02 1.89 -14.88
CA LYS A 19 13.21 2.69 -15.17
C LYS A 19 13.66 3.52 -13.98
N ALA A 20 12.74 4.17 -13.28
CA ALA A 20 13.04 4.90 -12.05
C ALA A 20 13.61 3.95 -10.96
N SER A 21 13.04 2.77 -10.80
CA SER A 21 13.52 1.76 -9.85
C SER A 21 14.91 1.21 -10.17
N LEU A 22 15.29 1.20 -11.45
CA LEU A 22 16.64 0.81 -11.88
C LEU A 22 17.66 1.94 -11.67
N LEU A 23 17.23 3.19 -11.83
CA LEU A 23 18.10 4.37 -11.64
C LEU A 23 18.34 4.65 -10.15
N PHE A 24 17.32 4.49 -9.33
CA PHE A 24 17.42 4.62 -7.88
C PHE A 24 17.66 3.23 -7.29
N LYS A 25 18.87 2.97 -6.79
CA LYS A 25 19.17 1.74 -6.07
C LYS A 25 18.12 1.52 -4.95
N ARG A 26 17.83 0.27 -4.62
CA ARG A 26 16.82 -0.07 -3.61
C ARG A 26 17.11 0.54 -2.22
N ASP A 27 18.39 0.78 -1.94
CA ASP A 27 18.89 1.20 -0.63
C ASP A 27 19.19 2.71 -0.56
N GLU A 28 18.90 3.46 -1.64
CA GLU A 28 19.17 4.89 -1.72
C GLU A 28 17.89 5.66 -2.02
N ALA A 29 17.66 6.74 -1.27
CA ALA A 29 16.58 7.69 -1.54
C ALA A 29 17.21 9.06 -1.92
N PRO A 30 16.87 9.64 -3.09
CA PRO A 30 17.40 10.95 -3.48
C PRO A 30 16.93 12.03 -2.52
N VAL A 31 17.85 12.93 -2.19
CA VAL A 31 17.57 14.16 -1.44
C VAL A 31 17.50 15.32 -2.43
N LEU A 32 16.38 16.00 -2.48
CA LEU A 32 16.10 17.08 -3.43
C LEU A 32 15.87 18.39 -2.68
N GLY A 33 16.62 19.42 -3.04
CA GLY A 33 16.36 20.79 -2.60
C GLY A 33 15.19 21.39 -3.36
N VAL A 34 14.25 22.00 -2.61
CA VAL A 34 13.07 22.66 -3.18
C VAL A 34 13.09 24.13 -2.73
N PRO A 35 13.93 24.97 -3.35
CA PRO A 35 14.10 26.35 -2.95
C PRO A 35 12.80 27.15 -3.16
N GLY A 36 12.47 27.99 -2.16
CA GLY A 36 11.30 28.87 -2.21
C GLY A 36 9.96 28.20 -1.91
N ALA A 37 9.88 26.87 -1.89
CA ALA A 37 8.65 26.15 -1.57
C ALA A 37 8.63 25.60 -0.12
N LEU A 38 9.78 25.15 0.36
CA LEU A 38 9.98 24.72 1.74
C LEU A 38 10.87 25.74 2.46
N LYS A 39 10.58 25.99 3.73
CA LYS A 39 11.40 26.87 4.59
C LYS A 39 12.68 26.15 5.00
N ALA A 40 13.71 26.92 5.36
CA ALA A 40 14.89 26.36 5.99
C ALA A 40 14.50 25.52 7.23
N GLY A 41 15.09 24.33 7.38
CA GLY A 41 14.75 23.36 8.43
C GLY A 41 13.47 22.54 8.16
N GLU A 42 12.68 22.86 7.13
CA GLU A 42 11.58 21.97 6.71
C GLU A 42 12.10 20.83 5.81
N SER A 43 11.65 19.62 6.09
CA SER A 43 11.87 18.47 5.22
C SER A 43 10.60 17.63 5.10
N ILE A 44 10.39 17.05 3.91
CA ILE A 44 9.30 16.13 3.64
C ILE A 44 9.90 14.81 3.17
N TYR A 45 9.67 13.76 3.92
CA TYR A 45 10.01 12.38 3.52
C TYR A 45 8.84 11.81 2.75
N VAL A 46 9.02 11.54 1.47
CA VAL A 46 8.04 10.86 0.64
C VAL A 46 8.20 9.37 0.88
N VAL A 47 7.14 8.75 1.36
CA VAL A 47 7.12 7.35 1.77
C VAL A 47 6.06 6.61 0.99
N THR A 48 6.36 5.39 0.58
CA THR A 48 5.36 4.41 0.14
C THR A 48 5.22 3.32 1.19
N GLY A 49 3.99 2.99 1.50
CA GLY A 49 3.62 1.93 2.42
C GLY A 49 2.67 0.95 1.79
N SER A 50 3.00 -0.33 1.86
CA SER A 50 2.17 -1.39 1.30
C SER A 50 1.90 -2.46 2.35
N MET A 51 0.64 -2.90 2.45
CA MET A 51 0.21 -4.00 3.32
C MET A 51 -0.34 -5.13 2.46
N PRO A 52 0.36 -6.26 2.38
CA PRO A 52 -0.08 -7.39 1.60
C PRO A 52 -1.12 -8.23 2.33
N ASN A 53 -1.91 -8.99 1.57
CA ASN A 53 -2.69 -10.10 2.07
C ASN A 53 -1.82 -11.35 2.29
N LEU A 54 -2.44 -12.46 2.73
CA LEU A 54 -1.74 -13.73 2.92
C LEU A 54 -1.15 -14.31 1.61
N LYS A 55 -1.62 -13.84 0.45
CA LYS A 55 -1.09 -14.20 -0.88
C LYS A 55 -0.04 -13.23 -1.41
N SER A 56 0.47 -12.34 -0.55
CA SER A 56 1.46 -11.32 -0.92
C SER A 56 0.98 -10.29 -1.95
N THR A 57 -0.34 -10.16 -2.14
CA THR A 57 -0.93 -9.12 -2.98
C THR A 57 -1.19 -7.88 -2.12
N PRO A 58 -0.73 -6.69 -2.51
CA PRO A 58 -0.99 -5.48 -1.74
C PRO A 58 -2.48 -5.13 -1.76
N LEU A 59 -3.09 -5.04 -0.57
CA LEU A 59 -4.46 -4.57 -0.37
C LEU A 59 -4.51 -3.09 -0.01
N VAL A 60 -3.52 -2.64 0.74
CA VAL A 60 -3.29 -1.21 0.99
C VAL A 60 -1.97 -0.86 0.35
N ASP A 61 -1.98 0.14 -0.52
CA ASP A 61 -0.80 0.71 -1.15
C ASP A 61 -0.97 2.23 -1.17
N GLU A 62 -0.21 2.90 -0.31
CA GLU A 62 -0.36 4.33 -0.09
C GLU A 62 0.97 5.05 -0.24
N TRP A 63 0.89 6.24 -0.84
CA TRP A 63 1.99 7.20 -0.93
C TRP A 63 1.61 8.42 -0.12
N PHE A 64 2.49 8.83 0.78
CA PHE A 64 2.28 9.97 1.66
C PHE A 64 3.59 10.69 1.98
N GLY A 65 3.49 11.89 2.50
CA GLY A 65 4.62 12.66 2.99
C GLY A 65 4.63 12.76 4.50
N LEU A 66 5.82 12.68 5.10
CA LEU A 66 6.02 12.99 6.51
C LEU A 66 6.75 14.33 6.60
N LEU A 67 6.06 15.34 7.12
CA LEU A 67 6.60 16.68 7.29
C LEU A 67 7.38 16.77 8.61
N TYR A 68 8.62 17.22 8.52
CA TYR A 68 9.48 17.54 9.65
C TYR A 68 9.83 19.02 9.63
N GLN A 69 9.94 19.63 10.81
CA GLN A 69 10.47 20.96 11.04
C GLN A 69 11.57 20.88 12.10
N ASP A 70 12.76 21.33 11.75
CA ASP A 70 13.93 21.33 12.63
C ASP A 70 14.17 19.96 13.30
N GLY A 71 14.04 18.88 12.51
CA GLY A 71 14.23 17.51 12.96
C GLY A 71 13.08 16.92 13.79
N LYS A 72 11.95 17.62 13.94
CA LYS A 72 10.78 17.15 14.68
C LYS A 72 9.62 16.84 13.72
N PHE A 73 8.99 15.70 13.93
CA PHE A 73 7.79 15.35 13.19
C PHE A 73 6.66 16.35 13.45
N VAL A 74 5.98 16.78 12.39
CA VAL A 74 4.87 17.75 12.45
C VAL A 74 3.56 17.06 12.12
N LYS A 75 3.46 16.47 10.92
CA LYS A 75 2.23 15.81 10.46
C LYS A 75 2.48 14.91 9.25
N VAL A 76 1.51 14.04 8.99
CA VAL A 76 1.40 13.33 7.72
C VAL A 76 0.74 14.24 6.68
N LEU A 77 1.22 14.17 5.45
CA LEU A 77 0.68 14.87 4.28
C LEU A 77 0.21 13.86 3.25
N SER A 78 -0.96 14.08 2.67
CA SER A 78 -1.34 13.38 1.43
C SER A 78 -0.40 13.77 0.28
N MET A 79 -0.30 12.94 -0.76
CA MET A 79 0.53 13.28 -1.92
C MET A 79 0.07 14.57 -2.61
N ASN A 80 -1.23 14.87 -2.59
CA ASN A 80 -1.74 16.15 -3.11
C ASN A 80 -1.19 17.35 -2.32
N GLU A 81 -1.16 17.25 -0.99
CA GLU A 81 -0.57 18.30 -0.14
C GLU A 81 0.95 18.41 -0.35
N VAL A 82 1.65 17.27 -0.52
CA VAL A 82 3.08 17.28 -0.86
C VAL A 82 3.31 18.04 -2.16
N VAL A 83 2.60 17.69 -3.22
CA VAL A 83 2.74 18.31 -4.56
C VAL A 83 2.41 19.80 -4.50
N GLN A 84 1.32 20.18 -3.80
CA GLN A 84 0.94 21.59 -3.64
C GLN A 84 1.97 22.38 -2.84
N LYS A 85 2.43 21.83 -1.70
CA LYS A 85 3.38 22.51 -0.82
C LYS A 85 4.76 22.68 -1.46
N THR A 86 5.19 21.71 -2.26
CA THR A 86 6.51 21.69 -2.89
C THR A 86 6.53 22.29 -4.30
N GLY A 87 5.36 22.44 -4.91
CA GLY A 87 5.23 22.90 -6.28
C GLY A 87 5.74 21.91 -7.34
N LEU A 88 5.90 20.63 -6.99
CA LEU A 88 6.41 19.58 -7.90
C LEU A 88 5.57 19.39 -9.17
N SER A 89 4.35 19.90 -9.22
CA SER A 89 3.54 19.96 -10.44
C SER A 89 4.05 21.00 -11.47
N ASN A 90 4.95 21.89 -11.06
CA ASN A 90 5.51 22.90 -11.95
C ASN A 90 6.70 22.32 -12.73
N PRO A 91 6.64 22.19 -14.07
CA PRO A 91 7.73 21.64 -14.87
C PRO A 91 8.98 22.54 -14.92
N LYS A 92 8.92 23.74 -14.34
CA LYS A 92 10.02 24.70 -14.30
C LYS A 92 10.82 24.69 -12.99
N ILE A 93 10.58 23.73 -12.11
CA ILE A 93 11.41 23.61 -10.90
C ILE A 93 12.84 23.23 -11.32
N PRO A 94 13.83 24.08 -11.05
CA PRO A 94 15.21 23.77 -11.40
C PRO A 94 15.68 22.61 -10.52
N ASN A 95 16.37 21.64 -11.13
CA ASN A 95 17.11 20.64 -10.38
C ASN A 95 18.38 21.30 -9.84
N THR A 96 18.30 21.83 -8.63
CA THR A 96 19.42 22.49 -7.98
C THR A 96 20.06 21.52 -6.97
N ASN A 97 21.34 21.20 -7.17
CA ASN A 97 22.17 20.49 -6.18
C ASN A 97 22.57 21.44 -5.07
N CYS A 98 21.60 21.95 -4.32
CA CYS A 98 21.84 22.95 -3.28
C CYS A 98 21.84 22.35 -1.85
N ILE A 99 21.83 21.01 -1.74
CA ILE A 99 21.82 20.31 -0.46
C ILE A 99 23.25 19.89 -0.11
N GLY A 100 23.75 20.34 1.04
CA GLY A 100 25.06 20.00 1.55
C GLY A 100 25.13 18.60 2.19
N GLU A 101 26.33 18.08 2.35
CA GLU A 101 26.56 16.77 2.98
C GLU A 101 26.06 16.73 4.44
N ASP A 102 26.17 17.83 5.17
CA ASP A 102 25.68 17.94 6.55
C ASP A 102 24.15 17.82 6.62
N GLU A 103 23.44 18.41 5.66
CA GLU A 103 21.98 18.33 5.55
C GLU A 103 21.54 16.91 5.18
N ILE A 104 22.26 16.24 4.28
CA ILE A 104 22.01 14.84 3.92
C ILE A 104 22.25 13.93 5.15
N SER A 105 23.32 14.17 5.89
CA SER A 105 23.62 13.43 7.12
C SER A 105 22.54 13.61 8.18
N ALA A 106 22.08 14.85 8.38
CA ALA A 106 20.98 15.16 9.28
C ALA A 106 19.68 14.45 8.86
N ALA A 107 19.34 14.49 7.56
CA ALA A 107 18.17 13.78 7.03
C ALA A 107 18.28 12.26 7.25
N SER A 108 19.47 11.69 7.04
CA SER A 108 19.71 10.26 7.25
C SER A 108 19.53 9.86 8.71
N SER A 109 19.91 10.70 9.66
CA SER A 109 19.77 10.44 11.10
C SER A 109 18.30 10.30 11.55
N LEU A 110 17.37 10.93 10.83
CA LEU A 110 15.93 10.89 11.11
C LEU A 110 15.21 9.66 10.53
N LEU A 111 15.85 8.87 9.67
CA LEU A 111 15.18 7.76 8.97
C LEU A 111 14.52 6.76 9.93
N ARG A 112 15.11 6.51 11.10
CA ARG A 112 14.51 5.61 12.08
C ARG A 112 13.17 6.14 12.60
N ASP A 113 13.12 7.44 12.91
CA ASP A 113 11.88 8.09 13.34
C ASP A 113 10.86 8.15 12.19
N VAL A 114 11.30 8.48 10.98
CA VAL A 114 10.47 8.46 9.75
C VAL A 114 9.79 7.12 9.56
N VAL A 115 10.52 6.01 9.67
CA VAL A 115 9.94 4.66 9.57
C VAL A 115 8.96 4.38 10.69
N SER A 116 9.24 4.85 11.91
CA SER A 116 8.32 4.70 13.04
C SER A 116 7.01 5.46 12.83
N GLN A 117 7.07 6.72 12.38
CA GLN A 117 5.89 7.53 12.07
C GLN A 117 5.09 6.94 10.89
N ALA A 118 5.79 6.48 9.86
CA ALA A 118 5.17 5.80 8.72
C ALA A 118 4.41 4.54 9.17
N LYS A 119 5.02 3.74 10.05
CA LYS A 119 4.36 2.55 10.61
C LYS A 119 3.10 2.91 11.39
N MET A 120 3.17 3.93 12.24
CA MET A 120 1.98 4.39 13.00
C MET A 120 0.84 4.81 12.08
N HIS A 121 1.14 5.55 11.02
CA HIS A 121 0.15 5.96 10.02
C HIS A 121 -0.49 4.75 9.31
N LEU A 122 0.33 3.78 8.88
CA LEU A 122 -0.17 2.58 8.23
C LEU A 122 -0.97 1.67 9.20
N ASP A 123 -0.61 1.62 10.48
CA ASP A 123 -1.37 0.88 11.50
C ASP A 123 -2.79 1.47 11.69
N GLU A 124 -2.98 2.78 11.50
CA GLU A 124 -4.31 3.40 11.48
C GLU A 124 -5.12 2.96 10.27
N HIS A 125 -4.49 2.91 9.09
CA HIS A 125 -5.11 2.39 7.86
C HIS A 125 -5.46 0.90 7.99
N TYR A 126 -4.59 0.10 8.59
CA TYR A 126 -4.85 -1.30 8.89
C TYR A 126 -6.09 -1.48 9.76
N LYS A 127 -6.19 -0.74 10.86
CA LYS A 127 -7.34 -0.80 11.77
C LYS A 127 -8.64 -0.42 11.07
N ARG A 128 -8.61 0.64 10.24
CA ARG A 128 -9.76 1.06 9.45
C ARG A 128 -10.20 -0.03 8.48
N TYR A 129 -9.26 -0.55 7.69
CA TYR A 129 -9.55 -1.65 6.76
C TYR A 129 -10.12 -2.86 7.50
N GLN A 130 -9.53 -3.24 8.62
CA GLN A 130 -10.00 -4.38 9.41
C GLN A 130 -11.44 -4.16 9.90
N THR A 131 -11.76 -2.96 10.38
CA THR A 131 -13.11 -2.62 10.83
C THR A 131 -14.13 -2.65 9.69
N GLU A 132 -13.76 -2.20 8.51
CA GLU A 132 -14.63 -2.15 7.34
C GLU A 132 -14.78 -3.52 6.67
N MET A 133 -13.72 -4.31 6.60
CA MET A 133 -13.69 -5.57 5.85
C MET A 133 -14.08 -6.80 6.67
N SER A 134 -13.88 -6.80 7.99
CA SER A 134 -14.26 -7.95 8.84
C SER A 134 -15.73 -8.34 8.68
N PRO A 135 -16.70 -7.41 8.80
CA PRO A 135 -18.11 -7.79 8.66
C PRO A 135 -18.46 -8.27 7.24
N LEU A 136 -17.79 -7.73 6.21
CA LEU A 136 -17.99 -8.18 4.83
C LEU A 136 -17.41 -9.58 4.60
N LEU A 137 -16.25 -9.85 5.20
CA LEU A 137 -15.63 -11.17 5.16
C LEU A 137 -16.51 -12.21 5.83
N ASP A 138 -17.04 -11.90 7.02
CA ASP A 138 -17.93 -12.79 7.76
C ASP A 138 -19.20 -13.06 6.96
N GLU A 139 -19.82 -12.04 6.35
CA GLU A 139 -20.99 -12.18 5.49
C GLU A 139 -20.73 -13.08 4.28
N GLU A 140 -19.57 -12.94 3.62
CA GLU A 140 -19.21 -13.79 2.47
C GLU A 140 -18.93 -15.24 2.88
N VAL A 141 -18.33 -15.44 4.05
CA VAL A 141 -18.11 -16.79 4.60
C VAL A 141 -19.45 -17.44 4.97
N ASP A 142 -20.37 -16.70 5.59
CA ASP A 142 -21.71 -17.20 5.93
C ASP A 142 -22.51 -17.59 4.68
N LYS A 143 -22.46 -16.80 3.61
CA LYS A 143 -23.04 -17.16 2.32
C LYS A 143 -22.46 -18.45 1.72
N LEU A 144 -21.16 -18.65 1.85
CA LEU A 144 -20.53 -19.89 1.38
C LEU A 144 -21.00 -21.10 2.19
N ILE A 145 -21.12 -20.94 3.51
CA ILE A 145 -21.64 -22.01 4.40
C ILE A 145 -23.09 -22.36 4.03
N GLU A 146 -23.95 -21.36 3.82
CA GLU A 146 -25.34 -21.57 3.40
C GLU A 146 -25.43 -22.29 2.04
N LEU A 147 -24.58 -21.91 1.09
CA LEU A 147 -24.51 -22.58 -0.21
C LEU A 147 -24.01 -24.02 -0.08
N GLN A 148 -23.04 -24.29 0.77
CA GLN A 148 -22.55 -25.64 1.05
C GLN A 148 -23.66 -26.54 1.60
N GLU A 149 -24.44 -26.05 2.58
CA GLU A 149 -25.55 -26.78 3.15
C GLU A 149 -26.61 -27.11 2.10
N LYS A 150 -27.02 -26.13 1.27
CA LYS A 150 -27.98 -26.34 0.17
C LYS A 150 -27.48 -27.38 -0.83
N HIS A 151 -26.18 -27.38 -1.16
CA HIS A 151 -25.61 -28.40 -2.04
C HIS A 151 -25.65 -29.79 -1.43
N LYS A 152 -25.37 -29.93 -0.13
CA LYS A 152 -25.48 -31.21 0.57
C LYS A 152 -26.92 -31.72 0.59
N GLU A 153 -27.89 -30.88 0.93
CA GLU A 153 -29.31 -31.23 0.89
C GLU A 153 -29.73 -31.72 -0.48
N TYR A 154 -29.33 -31.04 -1.55
CA TYR A 154 -29.63 -31.44 -2.92
C TYR A 154 -29.11 -32.86 -3.23
N TYR A 155 -27.88 -33.19 -2.84
CA TYR A 155 -27.31 -34.50 -3.05
C TYR A 155 -27.97 -35.57 -2.21
N GLN A 156 -28.36 -35.28 -0.97
CA GLN A 156 -29.11 -36.18 -0.10
C GLN A 156 -30.47 -36.55 -0.73
N LEU A 157 -31.17 -35.59 -1.30
CA LEU A 157 -32.45 -35.84 -1.98
C LEU A 157 -32.30 -36.60 -3.28
N THR A 158 -31.21 -36.44 -4.01
CA THR A 158 -31.02 -36.97 -5.36
C THR A 158 -30.40 -38.37 -5.37
N LEU A 159 -29.58 -38.71 -4.37
CA LEU A 159 -28.77 -39.93 -4.32
C LEU A 159 -29.18 -40.89 -3.20
N PHE A 160 -30.43 -40.81 -2.76
CA PHE A 160 -30.97 -41.55 -1.60
C PHE A 160 -30.71 -43.07 -1.63
N GLU A 161 -30.55 -43.67 -2.81
CA GLU A 161 -30.34 -45.12 -2.97
C GLU A 161 -28.85 -45.55 -2.97
N HIS A 162 -27.89 -44.60 -2.93
CA HIS A 162 -26.46 -44.88 -3.11
C HIS A 162 -25.59 -44.23 -2.03
N GLU A 163 -25.64 -44.75 -0.81
CA GLU A 163 -24.92 -44.20 0.36
C GLU A 163 -23.41 -43.94 0.13
N ARG A 164 -22.74 -44.82 -0.62
CA ARG A 164 -21.32 -44.64 -0.97
C ARG A 164 -21.08 -43.42 -1.88
N LYS A 165 -21.93 -43.22 -2.87
CA LYS A 165 -21.85 -42.08 -3.79
C LYS A 165 -22.18 -40.78 -3.09
N LEU A 166 -23.15 -40.82 -2.18
CA LEU A 166 -23.54 -39.68 -1.37
C LEU A 166 -22.37 -39.19 -0.52
N LYS A 167 -21.74 -40.07 0.25
CA LYS A 167 -20.57 -39.73 1.10
C LYS A 167 -19.39 -39.16 0.28
N GLU A 168 -19.15 -39.71 -0.91
CA GLU A 168 -18.11 -39.20 -1.78
C GLU A 168 -18.43 -37.81 -2.34
N GLN A 169 -19.67 -37.55 -2.69
CA GLN A 169 -20.10 -36.22 -3.16
C GLN A 169 -20.10 -35.19 -2.04
N GLU A 170 -20.59 -35.54 -0.86
CA GLU A 170 -20.53 -34.68 0.33
C GLU A 170 -19.07 -34.28 0.64
N ARG A 171 -18.14 -35.23 0.63
CA ARG A 171 -16.72 -34.94 0.82
C ARG A 171 -16.15 -33.99 -0.22
N ARG A 172 -16.51 -34.18 -1.50
CA ARG A 172 -16.07 -33.28 -2.59
C ARG A 172 -16.63 -31.87 -2.43
N VAL A 173 -17.89 -31.76 -2.01
CA VAL A 173 -18.52 -30.48 -1.70
C VAL A 173 -17.77 -29.79 -0.54
N ASP A 174 -17.51 -30.51 0.55
CA ASP A 174 -16.75 -30.00 1.68
C ASP A 174 -15.36 -29.49 1.27
N GLU A 175 -14.61 -30.32 0.56
CA GLU A 175 -13.27 -29.97 0.07
C GLU A 175 -13.30 -28.71 -0.82
N LEU A 176 -14.30 -28.57 -1.69
CA LEU A 176 -14.45 -27.43 -2.58
C LEU A 176 -14.78 -26.14 -1.80
N PHE A 177 -15.74 -26.20 -0.89
CA PHE A 177 -16.16 -25.05 -0.09
C PHE A 177 -15.06 -24.63 0.91
N ASP A 178 -14.34 -25.58 1.49
CA ASP A 178 -13.15 -25.30 2.31
C ASP A 178 -12.08 -24.55 1.51
N GLN A 179 -11.82 -24.98 0.27
CA GLN A 179 -10.88 -24.30 -0.61
C GLN A 179 -11.34 -22.86 -0.91
N PHE A 180 -12.62 -22.65 -1.21
CA PHE A 180 -13.17 -21.32 -1.46
C PHE A 180 -13.12 -20.43 -0.21
N THR A 181 -13.51 -20.96 0.94
CA THR A 181 -13.46 -20.23 2.21
C THR A 181 -12.04 -19.82 2.55
N ASN A 182 -11.07 -20.72 2.40
CA ASN A 182 -9.66 -20.42 2.60
C ASN A 182 -9.16 -19.37 1.59
N TRP A 183 -9.55 -19.49 0.33
CA TRP A 183 -9.18 -18.51 -0.70
C TRP A 183 -9.73 -17.11 -0.38
N VAL A 184 -10.97 -16.99 0.07
CA VAL A 184 -11.59 -15.72 0.48
C VAL A 184 -10.83 -15.14 1.66
N LYS A 185 -10.58 -15.93 2.71
CA LYS A 185 -9.83 -15.50 3.90
C LYS A 185 -8.41 -15.05 3.53
N GLU A 186 -7.68 -15.84 2.75
CA GLU A 186 -6.31 -15.50 2.34
C GLU A 186 -6.25 -14.26 1.45
N THR A 187 -7.29 -14.01 0.66
CA THR A 187 -7.33 -12.87 -0.26
C THR A 187 -7.71 -11.57 0.45
N LEU A 188 -8.61 -11.62 1.42
CA LEU A 188 -9.14 -10.43 2.09
C LEU A 188 -8.50 -10.12 3.45
N THR A 189 -7.73 -11.06 4.02
CA THR A 189 -7.03 -10.81 5.29
C THR A 189 -5.70 -10.11 5.05
N ILE A 190 -5.54 -8.91 5.62
CA ILE A 190 -4.27 -8.16 5.60
C ILE A 190 -3.30 -8.73 6.63
N GLN A 191 -2.04 -8.85 6.24
CA GLN A 191 -0.94 -9.08 7.17
C GLN A 191 -0.53 -7.77 7.84
N ASN A 192 -0.43 -7.77 9.17
CA ASN A 192 0.10 -6.63 9.92
C ASN A 192 1.64 -6.58 9.86
N ASN A 193 2.15 -6.56 8.65
CA ASN A 193 3.59 -6.42 8.40
C ASN A 193 3.79 -5.48 7.19
N PRO A 194 3.69 -4.16 7.40
CA PRO A 194 3.78 -3.19 6.32
C PRO A 194 5.18 -3.19 5.70
N TYR A 195 5.24 -3.20 4.39
CA TYR A 195 6.42 -2.86 3.64
C TYR A 195 6.51 -1.34 3.50
N ILE A 196 7.54 -0.74 4.08
CA ILE A 196 7.74 0.71 4.10
C ILE A 196 9.02 1.05 3.33
N ARG A 197 8.93 2.01 2.42
CA ARG A 197 10.08 2.54 1.68
C ARG A 197 10.05 4.06 1.67
N VAL A 198 11.17 4.66 2.03
CA VAL A 198 11.41 6.08 1.76
C VAL A 198 11.82 6.21 0.30
N VAL A 199 11.05 6.97 -0.47
CA VAL A 199 11.23 7.14 -1.92
C VAL A 199 12.14 8.32 -2.22
N SER A 200 11.96 9.42 -1.50
CA SER A 200 12.76 10.63 -1.63
C SER A 200 12.61 11.52 -0.41
N VAL A 201 13.54 12.45 -0.24
CA VAL A 201 13.50 13.49 0.77
C VAL A 201 13.52 14.85 0.06
N LEU A 202 12.52 15.69 0.35
CA LEU A 202 12.42 17.05 -0.17
C LEU A 202 12.81 18.02 0.96
N MET A 203 13.78 18.87 0.72
CA MET A 203 14.32 19.77 1.75
C MET A 203 14.23 21.23 1.34
N GLY A 204 13.93 22.09 2.31
CA GLY A 204 14.06 23.52 2.14
C GLY A 204 15.53 23.89 2.08
N ALA A 205 15.97 24.44 0.94
CA ALA A 205 17.33 24.93 0.81
C ALA A 205 17.47 26.34 1.37
N SER A 206 18.53 26.58 2.13
CA SER A 206 18.94 27.94 2.46
C SER A 206 19.34 28.65 1.16
N GLN A 207 18.77 29.83 0.91
CA GLN A 207 19.17 30.68 -0.22
C GLN A 207 20.58 31.18 -0.08
#